data_ad1188ed0fcf785a3b48b858ebcb2821
#
_entry.id   ad1188ed0fcf785a3b48b858ebcb2821
#
_cell.length_a   1.000
_cell.length_b   1.000
_cell.length_c   1.000
_cell.angle_alpha   90.00
_cell.angle_beta   90.00
_cell.angle_gamma   90.00
#
_symmetry.space_group_name_H-M   'P 1'
#
loop_
_entity.id
_entity.type
_entity.pdbx_description
1 polymer ?
#
loop_
_entity_poly.entity_id
_entity_poly.type
_entity_poly.pdbx_seq_one_letter_code
_entity_poly.pdbx_strand_id
1 'polypeptide(L)'
;MVESEGEMWSYGIIIPLQDPTPFSPFPPERWREGLSKVARAGFTAVELAITDPAKVNRDEVAEALREVGLRFVSITTGQAAGIEGLSLSSPDESVRERAVARIKAHMEFARPFGAVVIVGSLRGADGDRRLLVESLRECAAHDPEVKLAFEPLNRYETRLVNTVAEALELIEEVGAENLGILFDTFHANIEEPRFGDSIRVVGKRLFHVHLADSNRWVPGAGHLPFGEVLRALEGIDYRGGLILECFPKPSPERLLSPDAIRALFRH
;
A
#
# COMPACT_ATOMS: atom_id res chain seq x y z
N MET A 1 -0.93 10.71 28.98
CA MET A 1 -2.09 11.04 28.15
C MET A 1 -1.56 12.01 27.11
N VAL A 2 -1.38 11.57 25.88
CA VAL A 2 -1.13 12.45 24.74
C VAL A 2 -2.52 12.93 24.35
N GLU A 3 -2.80 14.21 24.58
CA GLU A 3 -4.06 14.83 24.21
C GLU A 3 -4.26 14.68 22.70
N SER A 4 -5.44 14.25 22.32
CA SER A 4 -5.92 14.08 20.95
C SER A 4 -6.13 15.44 20.28
N GLU A 5 -5.08 16.08 19.84
CA GLU A 5 -5.17 16.90 18.63
C GLU A 5 -5.36 15.90 17.49
N GLY A 6 -6.46 16.01 16.74
CA GLY A 6 -6.91 14.97 15.79
C GLY A 6 -5.76 14.43 14.97
N GLU A 7 -5.47 13.13 15.12
CA GLU A 7 -4.32 12.49 14.49
C GLU A 7 -4.33 12.78 13.00
N MET A 8 -3.30 13.45 12.53
CA MET A 8 -3.15 13.89 11.14
C MET A 8 -3.19 12.72 10.17
N TRP A 9 -2.72 11.55 10.62
CA TRP A 9 -2.62 10.31 9.84
C TRP A 9 -3.23 9.12 10.57
N SER A 10 -3.66 8.12 9.78
CA SER A 10 -4.02 6.80 10.30
C SER A 10 -2.83 5.85 10.20
N TYR A 11 -2.46 5.19 11.28
CA TYR A 11 -1.36 4.24 11.33
C TYR A 11 -1.87 2.81 11.29
N GLY A 12 -1.25 1.97 10.48
CA GLY A 12 -1.69 0.59 10.34
C GLY A 12 -0.59 -0.38 9.95
N ILE A 13 -0.97 -1.64 9.88
CA ILE A 13 -0.17 -2.74 9.35
C ILE A 13 -1.01 -3.57 8.38
N ILE A 14 -0.35 -4.51 7.67
CA ILE A 14 -1.00 -5.42 6.74
C ILE A 14 -1.61 -6.61 7.50
N ILE A 15 -2.87 -6.95 7.17
CA ILE A 15 -3.57 -8.17 7.63
C ILE A 15 -3.97 -8.99 6.40
N PRO A 16 -3.42 -10.21 6.24
CA PRO A 16 -3.82 -11.10 5.16
C PRO A 16 -5.13 -11.81 5.48
N LEU A 17 -6.00 -11.93 4.45
CA LEU A 17 -7.29 -12.62 4.58
C LEU A 17 -7.34 -13.99 3.89
N GLN A 18 -6.48 -14.24 2.92
CA GLN A 18 -6.51 -15.47 2.12
C GLN A 18 -5.17 -16.20 2.08
N ASP A 19 -4.12 -15.51 1.69
CA ASP A 19 -2.79 -16.07 1.53
C ASP A 19 -1.80 -15.35 2.44
N PRO A 20 -0.81 -16.05 3.02
CA PRO A 20 0.16 -15.42 3.92
C PRO A 20 0.99 -14.36 3.20
N THR A 21 1.44 -13.37 3.95
CA THR A 21 2.43 -12.37 3.51
C THR A 21 3.57 -12.29 4.51
N PRO A 22 4.81 -12.05 4.06
CA PRO A 22 5.94 -11.86 4.97
C PRO A 22 5.84 -10.56 5.78
N PHE A 23 4.95 -9.65 5.42
CA PHE A 23 4.76 -8.33 6.05
C PHE A 23 3.75 -8.33 7.20
N SER A 24 3.17 -9.48 7.52
CA SER A 24 2.25 -9.62 8.64
C SER A 24 2.72 -10.71 9.61
N PRO A 25 2.60 -10.49 10.93
CA PRO A 25 2.86 -11.53 11.93
C PRO A 25 1.68 -12.51 12.09
N PHE A 26 0.57 -12.27 11.37
CA PHE A 26 -0.64 -13.08 11.46
C PHE A 26 -0.82 -13.94 10.21
N PRO A 27 -1.11 -15.23 10.37
CA PRO A 27 -1.56 -16.04 9.25
C PRO A 27 -3.02 -15.70 8.90
N PRO A 28 -3.45 -15.98 7.66
CA PRO A 28 -4.81 -15.63 7.19
C PRO A 28 -5.93 -16.18 8.07
N GLU A 29 -5.80 -17.39 8.61
CA GLU A 29 -6.82 -18.05 9.45
C GLU A 29 -7.07 -17.31 10.78
N ARG A 30 -6.15 -16.42 11.17
CA ARG A 30 -6.20 -15.65 12.42
C ARG A 30 -6.41 -14.14 12.17
N TRP A 31 -6.92 -13.75 11.02
CA TRP A 31 -7.08 -12.33 10.66
C TRP A 31 -7.92 -11.53 11.66
N ARG A 32 -9.01 -12.11 12.21
CA ARG A 32 -9.83 -11.43 13.24
C ARG A 32 -9.07 -11.20 14.55
N GLU A 33 -8.26 -12.17 14.97
CA GLU A 33 -7.36 -11.99 16.11
C GLU A 33 -6.30 -10.93 15.80
N GLY A 34 -5.80 -10.92 14.57
CA GLY A 34 -4.89 -9.90 14.05
C GLY A 34 -5.47 -8.50 14.21
N LEU A 35 -6.70 -8.25 13.71
CA LEU A 35 -7.38 -6.97 13.88
C LEU A 35 -7.47 -6.54 15.35
N SER A 36 -7.88 -7.47 16.23
CA SER A 36 -8.00 -7.19 17.67
C SER A 36 -6.66 -6.83 18.32
N LYS A 37 -5.57 -7.47 17.92
CA LYS A 37 -4.22 -7.19 18.44
C LYS A 37 -3.69 -5.86 17.91
N VAL A 38 -3.94 -5.55 16.65
CA VAL A 38 -3.56 -4.28 16.00
C VAL A 38 -4.26 -3.11 16.70
N ALA A 39 -5.55 -3.19 16.92
CA ALA A 39 -6.30 -2.16 17.66
C ALA A 39 -5.76 -1.96 19.07
N ARG A 40 -5.51 -3.07 19.80
CA ARG A 40 -4.92 -2.99 21.18
C ARG A 40 -3.51 -2.44 21.21
N ALA A 41 -2.74 -2.58 20.12
CA ALA A 41 -1.42 -1.99 19.98
C ALA A 41 -1.45 -0.47 19.71
N GLY A 42 -2.64 0.11 19.53
CA GLY A 42 -2.82 1.55 19.32
C GLY A 42 -2.81 1.98 17.84
N PHE A 43 -2.86 1.05 16.90
CA PHE A 43 -3.08 1.37 15.50
C PHE A 43 -4.54 1.79 15.26
N THR A 44 -4.74 2.64 14.26
CA THR A 44 -6.07 3.20 13.91
C THR A 44 -6.56 2.73 12.55
N ALA A 45 -5.69 2.06 11.78
CA ALA A 45 -5.99 1.58 10.44
C ALA A 45 -5.41 0.19 10.18
N VAL A 46 -5.87 -0.39 9.08
CA VAL A 46 -5.28 -1.61 8.48
C VAL A 46 -5.25 -1.50 6.97
N GLU A 47 -4.29 -2.18 6.39
CA GLU A 47 -4.28 -2.60 4.99
C GLU A 47 -4.66 -4.07 4.92
N LEU A 48 -5.52 -4.44 3.98
CA LEU A 48 -5.91 -5.84 3.81
C LEU A 48 -5.21 -6.44 2.60
N ALA A 49 -4.55 -7.59 2.80
CA ALA A 49 -4.00 -8.37 1.71
C ALA A 49 -5.03 -9.40 1.25
N ILE A 50 -5.56 -9.21 0.05
CA ILE A 50 -6.60 -10.04 -0.54
C ILE A 50 -6.17 -10.45 -1.95
N THR A 51 -6.04 -11.75 -2.18
CA THR A 51 -5.69 -12.30 -3.49
C THR A 51 -6.87 -12.24 -4.44
N ASP A 52 -8.04 -12.71 -4.00
CA ASP A 52 -9.27 -12.76 -4.80
C ASP A 52 -10.46 -12.24 -4.00
N PRO A 53 -10.89 -10.98 -4.22
CA PRO A 53 -11.99 -10.38 -3.48
C PRO A 53 -13.32 -11.13 -3.62
N ALA A 54 -13.55 -11.84 -4.74
CA ALA A 54 -14.79 -12.60 -4.94
C ALA A 54 -14.96 -13.77 -3.93
N LYS A 55 -13.87 -14.17 -3.27
CA LYS A 55 -13.85 -15.25 -2.26
C LYS A 55 -13.89 -14.73 -0.83
N VAL A 56 -13.99 -13.41 -0.63
CA VAL A 56 -14.02 -12.80 0.71
C VAL A 56 -15.41 -12.22 0.99
N ASN A 57 -15.96 -12.57 2.14
CA ASN A 57 -17.21 -11.97 2.58
C ASN A 57 -16.97 -10.54 3.08
N ARG A 58 -17.33 -9.56 2.27
CA ARG A 58 -17.12 -8.15 2.55
C ARG A 58 -17.88 -7.67 3.81
N ASP A 59 -19.09 -8.16 4.03
CA ASP A 59 -19.90 -7.74 5.17
C ASP A 59 -19.30 -8.26 6.49
N GLU A 60 -18.76 -9.47 6.49
CA GLU A 60 -18.02 -10.05 7.61
C GLU A 60 -16.76 -9.24 7.94
N VAL A 61 -16.04 -8.76 6.93
CA VAL A 61 -14.87 -7.89 7.11
C VAL A 61 -15.30 -6.54 7.68
N ALA A 62 -16.38 -5.94 7.16
CA ALA A 62 -16.91 -4.66 7.63
C ALA A 62 -17.36 -4.73 9.09
N GLU A 63 -18.01 -5.82 9.49
CA GLU A 63 -18.42 -6.05 10.87
C GLU A 63 -17.22 -6.16 11.81
N ALA A 64 -16.25 -7.01 11.46
CA ALA A 64 -15.06 -7.21 12.27
C ALA A 64 -14.23 -5.93 12.46
N LEU A 65 -14.09 -5.11 11.42
CA LEU A 65 -13.41 -3.80 11.50
C LEU A 65 -14.15 -2.84 12.45
N ARG A 66 -15.47 -2.79 12.36
CA ARG A 66 -16.32 -1.95 13.19
C ARG A 66 -16.25 -2.36 14.68
N GLU A 67 -16.23 -3.66 14.98
CA GLU A 67 -16.11 -4.19 16.33
C GLU A 67 -14.83 -3.72 17.04
N VAL A 68 -13.73 -3.60 16.30
CA VAL A 68 -12.42 -3.20 16.87
C VAL A 68 -12.08 -1.72 16.65
N GLY A 69 -12.90 -0.98 15.88
CA GLY A 69 -12.70 0.44 15.62
C GLY A 69 -11.54 0.76 14.67
N LEU A 70 -11.15 -0.17 13.79
CA LEU A 70 -10.10 0.04 12.80
C LEU A 70 -10.67 0.49 11.45
N ARG A 71 -9.96 1.42 10.79
CA ARG A 71 -10.27 1.84 9.43
C ARG A 71 -9.56 0.95 8.41
N PHE A 72 -10.28 0.47 7.40
CA PHE A 72 -9.68 -0.15 6.22
C PHE A 72 -9.30 0.94 5.23
N VAL A 73 -8.00 1.21 5.07
CA VAL A 73 -7.51 2.35 4.30
C VAL A 73 -6.91 1.98 2.94
N SER A 74 -6.47 0.74 2.78
CA SER A 74 -5.86 0.27 1.52
C SER A 74 -5.95 -1.24 1.37
N ILE A 75 -5.98 -1.70 0.10
CA ILE A 75 -5.95 -3.12 -0.25
C ILE A 75 -4.76 -3.41 -1.16
N THR A 76 -3.92 -4.37 -0.74
CA THR A 76 -2.79 -4.82 -1.56
C THR A 76 -3.22 -5.95 -2.50
N THR A 77 -2.73 -5.91 -3.73
CA THR A 77 -3.08 -6.82 -4.83
C THR A 77 -1.92 -7.71 -5.25
N GLY A 78 -0.73 -7.51 -4.68
CA GLY A 78 0.51 -8.16 -5.11
C GLY A 78 0.49 -9.69 -5.03
N GLN A 79 -0.28 -10.27 -4.12
CA GLN A 79 -0.42 -11.72 -3.99
C GLN A 79 -0.99 -12.36 -5.27
N ALA A 80 -1.91 -11.70 -5.97
CA ALA A 80 -2.46 -12.20 -7.23
C ALA A 80 -1.40 -12.31 -8.35
N ALA A 81 -0.38 -11.42 -8.35
CA ALA A 81 0.74 -11.56 -9.27
C ALA A 81 1.56 -12.81 -8.99
N GLY A 82 1.96 -13.02 -7.72
CA GLY A 82 2.81 -14.15 -7.34
C GLY A 82 2.13 -15.52 -7.39
N ILE A 83 0.85 -15.59 -7.00
CA ILE A 83 0.11 -16.85 -6.85
C ILE A 83 -0.57 -17.26 -8.17
N GLU A 84 -1.17 -16.29 -8.89
CA GLU A 84 -1.96 -16.55 -10.08
C GLU A 84 -1.21 -16.19 -11.39
N GLY A 85 -0.01 -15.64 -11.30
CA GLY A 85 0.79 -15.21 -12.45
C GLY A 85 0.17 -14.06 -13.24
N LEU A 86 -0.61 -13.20 -12.59
CA LEU A 86 -1.26 -12.06 -13.25
C LEU A 86 -0.29 -10.90 -13.46
N SER A 87 -0.45 -10.19 -14.57
CA SER A 87 0.37 -9.02 -14.89
C SER A 87 -0.37 -8.07 -15.85
N LEU A 88 -0.46 -6.79 -15.45
CA LEU A 88 -1.06 -5.72 -16.26
C LEU A 88 -0.22 -5.35 -17.50
N SER A 89 1.06 -5.70 -17.52
CA SER A 89 1.99 -5.42 -18.63
C SER A 89 2.29 -6.65 -19.48
N SER A 90 1.62 -7.78 -19.24
CA SER A 90 1.86 -9.03 -19.97
C SER A 90 1.59 -8.89 -21.46
N PRO A 91 2.47 -9.40 -22.35
CA PRO A 91 2.16 -9.52 -23.76
C PRO A 91 1.06 -10.56 -24.03
N ASP A 92 0.86 -11.53 -23.14
CA ASP A 92 -0.27 -12.45 -23.18
C ASP A 92 -1.56 -11.71 -22.78
N GLU A 93 -2.46 -11.56 -23.75
CA GLU A 93 -3.73 -10.85 -23.57
C GLU A 93 -4.60 -11.49 -22.49
N SER A 94 -4.66 -12.82 -22.43
CA SER A 94 -5.47 -13.52 -21.43
C SER A 94 -4.99 -13.30 -19.99
N VAL A 95 -3.67 -13.20 -19.79
CA VAL A 95 -3.07 -12.85 -18.50
C VAL A 95 -3.41 -11.41 -18.13
N ARG A 96 -3.31 -10.50 -19.10
CA ARG A 96 -3.58 -9.07 -18.91
C ARG A 96 -5.05 -8.80 -18.60
N GLU A 97 -5.97 -9.40 -19.36
CA GLU A 97 -7.42 -9.30 -19.11
C GLU A 97 -7.81 -9.77 -17.71
N ARG A 98 -7.25 -10.90 -17.26
CA ARG A 98 -7.48 -11.39 -15.90
C ARG A 98 -6.89 -10.46 -14.85
N ALA A 99 -5.75 -9.83 -15.11
CA ALA A 99 -5.15 -8.85 -14.21
C ALA A 99 -6.02 -7.60 -14.09
N VAL A 100 -6.54 -7.08 -15.21
CA VAL A 100 -7.48 -5.95 -15.22
C VAL A 100 -8.77 -6.30 -14.47
N ALA A 101 -9.37 -7.46 -14.75
CA ALA A 101 -10.55 -7.93 -14.03
C ALA A 101 -10.31 -8.06 -12.52
N ARG A 102 -9.10 -8.48 -12.13
CA ARG A 102 -8.69 -8.58 -10.73
C ARG A 102 -8.61 -7.21 -10.04
N ILE A 103 -8.03 -6.20 -10.67
CA ILE A 103 -8.02 -4.83 -10.14
C ILE A 103 -9.44 -4.29 -10.01
N LYS A 104 -10.30 -4.47 -11.01
CA LYS A 104 -11.71 -4.04 -10.96
C LYS A 104 -12.45 -4.68 -9.76
N ALA A 105 -12.25 -5.97 -9.52
CA ALA A 105 -12.81 -6.66 -8.36
C ALA A 105 -12.31 -6.09 -7.03
N HIS A 106 -11.02 -5.73 -6.94
CA HIS A 106 -10.49 -5.04 -5.76
C HIS A 106 -11.11 -3.64 -5.59
N MET A 107 -11.33 -2.90 -6.67
CA MET A 107 -12.00 -1.59 -6.62
C MET A 107 -13.44 -1.71 -6.08
N GLU A 108 -14.20 -2.68 -6.58
CA GLU A 108 -15.58 -2.96 -6.09
C GLU A 108 -15.61 -3.35 -4.61
N PHE A 109 -14.60 -4.11 -4.16
CA PHE A 109 -14.47 -4.49 -2.75
C PHE A 109 -14.10 -3.28 -1.87
N ALA A 110 -13.17 -2.45 -2.31
CA ALA A 110 -12.63 -1.31 -1.57
C ALA A 110 -13.59 -0.11 -1.51
N ARG A 111 -14.43 0.07 -2.53
CA ARG A 111 -15.31 1.23 -2.70
C ARG A 111 -16.14 1.61 -1.46
N PRO A 112 -16.89 0.69 -0.81
CA PRO A 112 -17.72 1.05 0.36
C PRO A 112 -16.93 1.56 1.56
N PHE A 113 -15.63 1.29 1.61
CA PHE A 113 -14.73 1.70 2.68
C PHE A 113 -13.96 2.98 2.35
N GLY A 114 -14.02 3.45 1.10
CA GLY A 114 -13.15 4.52 0.61
C GLY A 114 -11.66 4.15 0.63
N ALA A 115 -11.36 2.84 0.60
CA ALA A 115 -10.00 2.35 0.65
C ALA A 115 -9.29 2.48 -0.71
N VAL A 116 -7.98 2.70 -0.67
CA VAL A 116 -7.13 2.81 -1.85
C VAL A 116 -6.76 1.42 -2.37
N VAL A 117 -6.81 1.20 -3.67
CA VAL A 117 -6.35 -0.05 -4.30
C VAL A 117 -4.91 0.12 -4.76
N ILE A 118 -4.02 -0.74 -4.28
CA ILE A 118 -2.59 -0.66 -4.57
C ILE A 118 -2.27 -1.45 -5.84
N VAL A 119 -1.54 -0.82 -6.75
CA VAL A 119 -0.97 -1.46 -7.94
C VAL A 119 0.55 -1.54 -7.77
N GLY A 120 0.99 -2.54 -7.05
CA GLY A 120 2.40 -2.91 -6.84
C GLY A 120 2.85 -3.99 -7.83
N SER A 121 3.19 -5.18 -7.35
CA SER A 121 3.70 -6.29 -8.15
C SER A 121 2.79 -6.74 -9.29
N LEU A 122 1.47 -6.45 -9.21
CA LEU A 122 0.51 -6.82 -10.27
C LEU A 122 0.77 -6.08 -11.59
N ARG A 123 1.60 -5.01 -11.60
CA ARG A 123 2.07 -4.40 -12.85
C ARG A 123 2.90 -5.35 -13.72
N GLY A 124 3.55 -6.34 -13.10
CA GLY A 124 4.53 -7.25 -13.70
C GLY A 124 5.98 -6.89 -13.37
N ALA A 125 6.85 -7.90 -13.29
CA ALA A 125 8.29 -7.70 -13.10
C ALA A 125 8.98 -7.24 -14.39
N ASP A 126 8.53 -7.78 -15.51
CA ASP A 126 8.89 -7.45 -16.88
C ASP A 126 7.61 -7.33 -17.71
N GLY A 127 7.64 -6.57 -18.80
CA GLY A 127 6.50 -6.45 -19.70
C GLY A 127 6.58 -5.23 -20.61
N ASP A 128 5.50 -4.96 -21.30
CA ASP A 128 5.38 -3.80 -22.17
C ASP A 128 4.74 -2.63 -21.44
N ARG A 129 5.48 -1.51 -21.32
CA ARG A 129 5.01 -0.28 -20.67
C ARG A 129 3.74 0.29 -21.31
N ARG A 130 3.59 0.15 -22.65
CA ARG A 130 2.40 0.61 -23.36
C ARG A 130 1.17 -0.20 -22.94
N LEU A 131 1.31 -1.54 -22.82
CA LEU A 131 0.23 -2.41 -22.36
C LEU A 131 -0.14 -2.12 -20.91
N LEU A 132 0.84 -1.77 -20.07
CA LEU A 132 0.60 -1.32 -18.69
C LEU A 132 -0.26 -0.04 -18.69
N VAL A 133 0.07 0.96 -19.49
CA VAL A 133 -0.70 2.21 -19.62
C VAL A 133 -2.15 1.92 -20.06
N GLU A 134 -2.33 1.08 -21.08
CA GLU A 134 -3.66 0.69 -21.57
C GLU A 134 -4.48 -0.01 -20.47
N SER A 135 -3.88 -0.96 -19.75
CA SER A 135 -4.51 -1.67 -18.64
C SER A 135 -4.88 -0.76 -17.47
N LEU A 136 -3.98 0.14 -17.09
CA LEU A 136 -4.25 1.11 -16.00
C LEU A 136 -5.36 2.09 -16.39
N ARG A 137 -5.42 2.53 -17.65
CA ARG A 137 -6.50 3.38 -18.16
C ARG A 137 -7.84 2.68 -18.07
N GLU A 138 -7.89 1.41 -18.44
CA GLU A 138 -9.10 0.59 -18.35
C GLU A 138 -9.53 0.37 -16.90
N CYS A 139 -8.58 0.10 -15.98
CA CYS A 139 -8.87 -0.03 -14.55
C CYS A 139 -9.41 1.28 -13.99
N ALA A 140 -8.73 2.41 -14.23
CA ALA A 140 -9.13 3.71 -13.70
C ALA A 140 -10.51 4.16 -14.19
N ALA A 141 -10.85 3.86 -15.44
CA ALA A 141 -12.15 4.18 -16.02
C ALA A 141 -13.30 3.34 -15.46
N HIS A 142 -13.02 2.20 -14.82
CA HIS A 142 -14.05 1.31 -14.25
C HIS A 142 -14.84 1.98 -13.12
N ASP A 143 -14.16 2.67 -12.22
CA ASP A 143 -14.78 3.45 -11.14
C ASP A 143 -13.91 4.67 -10.79
N PRO A 144 -14.23 5.86 -11.31
CA PRO A 144 -13.46 7.08 -11.06
C PRO A 144 -13.44 7.56 -9.60
N GLU A 145 -14.35 7.05 -8.75
CA GLU A 145 -14.41 7.40 -7.33
C GLU A 145 -13.42 6.57 -6.49
N VAL A 146 -12.94 5.43 -7.00
CA VAL A 146 -11.97 4.59 -6.30
C VAL A 146 -10.56 4.98 -6.70
N LYS A 147 -9.74 5.28 -5.71
CA LYS A 147 -8.33 5.64 -5.90
C LYS A 147 -7.47 4.41 -6.17
N LEU A 148 -6.67 4.48 -7.23
CA LEU A 148 -5.61 3.54 -7.54
C LEU A 148 -4.27 4.17 -7.15
N ALA A 149 -3.48 3.52 -6.32
CA ALA A 149 -2.14 3.96 -5.96
C ALA A 149 -1.10 3.07 -6.63
N PHE A 150 -0.42 3.63 -7.63
CA PHE A 150 0.69 2.96 -8.30
C PHE A 150 1.94 3.07 -7.44
N GLU A 151 2.60 1.96 -7.19
CA GLU A 151 3.78 1.88 -6.35
C GLU A 151 5.04 1.74 -7.20
N PRO A 152 5.94 2.72 -7.29
CA PRO A 152 7.27 2.53 -7.84
C PRO A 152 8.03 1.49 -7.01
N LEU A 153 8.34 0.34 -7.60
CA LEU A 153 9.12 -0.72 -6.95
C LEU A 153 10.60 -0.60 -7.34
N ASN A 154 11.49 -1.03 -6.47
CA ASN A 154 12.91 -0.97 -6.73
C ASN A 154 13.35 -1.85 -7.93
N ARG A 155 14.51 -1.54 -8.49
CA ARG A 155 15.11 -2.20 -9.66
C ARG A 155 15.39 -3.69 -9.51
N TYR A 156 15.37 -4.23 -8.30
CA TYR A 156 15.56 -5.66 -8.06
C TYR A 156 14.25 -6.45 -8.17
N GLU A 157 13.10 -5.76 -8.06
CA GLU A 157 11.77 -6.38 -8.11
C GLU A 157 11.08 -6.20 -9.47
N THR A 158 11.36 -5.10 -10.19
CA THR A 158 10.79 -4.84 -11.52
C THR A 158 11.74 -4.05 -12.40
N ARG A 159 11.55 -4.18 -13.71
CA ARG A 159 12.17 -3.30 -14.74
C ARG A 159 11.22 -2.21 -15.24
N LEU A 160 10.02 -2.15 -14.68
CA LEU A 160 8.96 -1.25 -15.11
C LEU A 160 8.68 -0.21 -14.02
N VAL A 161 9.09 1.03 -14.26
CA VAL A 161 8.76 2.19 -13.40
C VAL A 161 9.31 2.03 -11.97
N ASN A 162 10.54 2.47 -11.78
CA ASN A 162 11.23 2.32 -10.50
C ASN A 162 11.23 3.60 -9.68
N THR A 163 11.21 4.77 -10.33
CA THR A 163 11.29 6.07 -9.66
C THR A 163 9.95 6.79 -9.62
N VAL A 164 9.81 7.72 -8.69
CA VAL A 164 8.68 8.66 -8.61
C VAL A 164 8.52 9.43 -9.93
N ALA A 165 9.62 9.86 -10.55
CA ALA A 165 9.56 10.59 -11.82
C ALA A 165 8.95 9.75 -12.94
N GLU A 166 9.43 8.51 -13.12
CA GLU A 166 8.85 7.57 -14.10
C GLU A 166 7.38 7.25 -13.83
N ALA A 167 6.99 7.16 -12.54
CA ALA A 167 5.60 6.93 -12.17
C ALA A 167 4.69 8.13 -12.48
N LEU A 168 5.16 9.35 -12.27
CA LEU A 168 4.42 10.56 -12.66
C LEU A 168 4.24 10.64 -14.18
N GLU A 169 5.27 10.33 -14.97
CA GLU A 169 5.16 10.22 -16.43
C GLU A 169 4.11 9.17 -16.85
N LEU A 170 4.13 7.99 -16.19
CA LEU A 170 3.13 6.94 -16.44
C LEU A 170 1.70 7.43 -16.13
N ILE A 171 1.51 8.12 -15.00
CA ILE A 171 0.21 8.66 -14.59
C ILE A 171 -0.29 9.71 -15.59
N GLU A 172 0.58 10.57 -16.08
CA GLU A 172 0.24 11.55 -17.12
C GLU A 172 -0.17 10.86 -18.43
N GLU A 173 0.54 9.81 -18.86
CA GLU A 173 0.17 9.03 -20.04
C GLU A 173 -1.19 8.32 -19.88
N VAL A 174 -1.49 7.80 -18.69
CA VAL A 174 -2.81 7.20 -18.39
C VAL A 174 -3.90 8.26 -18.44
N GLY A 175 -3.67 9.45 -17.90
CA GLY A 175 -4.56 10.59 -17.94
C GLY A 175 -5.79 10.46 -17.03
N ALA A 176 -5.71 9.70 -15.94
CA ALA A 176 -6.81 9.48 -15.00
C ALA A 176 -6.58 10.21 -13.67
N GLU A 177 -7.59 10.91 -13.17
CA GLU A 177 -7.51 11.68 -11.93
C GLU A 177 -7.48 10.79 -10.68
N ASN A 178 -8.06 9.61 -10.74
CA ASN A 178 -8.10 8.63 -9.65
C ASN A 178 -6.88 7.69 -9.63
N LEU A 179 -5.86 7.94 -10.48
CA LEU A 179 -4.57 7.26 -10.42
C LEU A 179 -3.52 8.18 -9.79
N GLY A 180 -2.91 7.73 -8.71
CA GLY A 180 -1.86 8.45 -7.99
C GLY A 180 -0.73 7.52 -7.59
N ILE A 181 0.13 7.96 -6.69
CA ILE A 181 1.33 7.25 -6.24
C ILE A 181 1.13 6.70 -4.83
N LEU A 182 1.62 5.49 -4.61
CA LEU A 182 2.04 4.99 -3.32
C LEU A 182 3.54 5.24 -3.18
N PHE A 183 3.95 5.91 -2.10
CA PHE A 183 5.35 6.10 -1.76
C PHE A 183 5.77 5.11 -0.68
N ASP A 184 6.64 4.16 -1.01
CA ASP A 184 7.22 3.21 -0.07
C ASP A 184 8.66 3.62 0.27
N THR A 185 8.94 3.78 1.56
CA THR A 185 10.26 4.22 2.05
C THR A 185 11.37 3.22 1.78
N PHE A 186 11.09 1.91 1.73
CA PHE A 186 12.09 0.89 1.40
C PHE A 186 12.48 0.95 -0.08
N HIS A 187 11.49 1.03 -0.99
CA HIS A 187 11.77 1.15 -2.42
C HIS A 187 12.44 2.48 -2.76
N ALA A 188 11.94 3.57 -2.18
CA ALA A 188 12.52 4.90 -2.35
C ALA A 188 13.95 5.00 -1.82
N ASN A 189 14.32 4.26 -0.76
CA ASN A 189 15.70 4.22 -0.27
C ASN A 189 16.70 3.67 -1.30
N ILE A 190 16.22 2.88 -2.25
CA ILE A 190 17.08 2.30 -3.31
C ILE A 190 17.10 3.21 -4.54
N GLU A 191 15.98 3.86 -4.86
CA GLU A 191 15.77 4.53 -6.15
C GLU A 191 15.82 6.05 -6.07
N GLU A 192 15.44 6.65 -4.93
CA GLU A 192 15.31 8.10 -4.81
C GLU A 192 16.52 8.74 -4.13
N PRO A 193 17.04 9.86 -4.66
CA PRO A 193 18.17 10.54 -4.03
C PRO A 193 17.79 11.21 -2.71
N ARG A 194 16.54 11.65 -2.54
CA ARG A 194 16.00 12.30 -1.32
C ARG A 194 14.50 12.07 -1.19
N PHE A 195 14.08 11.56 -0.05
CA PHE A 195 12.66 11.29 0.21
C PHE A 195 11.80 12.54 0.18
N GLY A 196 12.24 13.60 0.87
CA GLY A 196 11.49 14.83 0.98
C GLY A 196 11.23 15.51 -0.36
N ASP A 197 12.19 15.47 -1.27
CA ASP A 197 12.04 16.07 -2.60
C ASP A 197 11.06 15.25 -3.45
N SER A 198 11.19 13.93 -3.44
CA SER A 198 10.30 13.03 -4.17
C SER A 198 8.85 13.16 -3.68
N ILE A 199 8.61 13.19 -2.36
CA ILE A 199 7.27 13.37 -1.78
C ILE A 199 6.67 14.73 -2.20
N ARG A 200 7.46 15.83 -2.17
CA ARG A 200 6.97 17.16 -2.58
C ARG A 200 6.61 17.21 -4.05
N VAL A 201 7.37 16.55 -4.91
CA VAL A 201 7.08 16.48 -6.36
C VAL A 201 5.78 15.70 -6.62
N VAL A 202 5.52 14.61 -5.90
CA VAL A 202 4.25 13.88 -5.97
C VAL A 202 3.07 14.75 -5.55
N GLY A 203 3.21 15.50 -4.47
CA GLY A 203 2.20 16.44 -3.99
C GLY A 203 0.82 15.77 -3.81
N LYS A 204 -0.22 16.35 -4.42
CA LYS A 204 -1.62 15.88 -4.31
C LYS A 204 -1.87 14.50 -4.97
N ARG A 205 -0.95 14.01 -5.79
CA ARG A 205 -1.00 12.67 -6.38
C ARG A 205 -0.53 11.58 -5.42
N LEU A 206 -0.09 11.93 -4.20
CA LEU A 206 0.24 10.96 -3.18
C LEU A 206 -1.03 10.41 -2.54
N PHE A 207 -1.37 9.17 -2.84
CA PHE A 207 -2.60 8.54 -2.37
C PHE A 207 -2.36 7.58 -1.21
N HIS A 208 -1.16 7.02 -1.10
CA HIS A 208 -0.83 6.08 -0.03
C HIS A 208 0.66 6.12 0.33
N VAL A 209 1.00 5.64 1.54
CA VAL A 209 2.39 5.57 2.03
C VAL A 209 2.63 4.25 2.73
N HIS A 210 3.69 3.56 2.32
CA HIS A 210 4.26 2.43 3.03
C HIS A 210 5.53 2.83 3.76
N LEU A 211 5.68 2.32 4.97
CA LEU A 211 6.81 2.59 5.84
C LEU A 211 7.51 1.28 6.20
N ALA A 212 8.78 1.19 5.85
CA ALA A 212 9.71 0.19 6.33
C ALA A 212 11.08 0.84 6.48
N ASP A 213 11.93 0.31 7.36
CA ASP A 213 13.29 0.81 7.49
C ASP A 213 14.20 0.32 6.34
N SER A 214 15.42 0.80 6.27
CA SER A 214 16.40 0.51 5.21
C SER A 214 16.68 -0.98 4.96
N ASN A 215 16.42 -1.82 5.96
CA ASN A 215 16.53 -3.28 5.90
C ASN A 215 15.17 -3.98 5.73
N ARG A 216 14.12 -3.22 5.37
CA ARG A 216 12.72 -3.65 5.29
C ARG A 216 12.14 -4.17 6.62
N TRP A 217 12.73 -3.78 7.74
CA TRP A 217 12.27 -4.09 9.09
C TRP A 217 11.41 -2.97 9.65
N VAL A 218 10.92 -3.18 10.87
CA VAL A 218 10.13 -2.17 11.60
C VAL A 218 10.91 -0.86 11.74
N PRO A 219 10.28 0.31 11.55
CA PRO A 219 10.93 1.61 11.72
C PRO A 219 11.74 1.73 13.02
N GLY A 220 12.96 2.29 12.90
CA GLY A 220 13.93 2.38 13.98
C GLY A 220 14.81 1.15 14.15
N ALA A 221 14.70 0.16 13.28
CA ALA A 221 15.60 -1.00 13.23
C ALA A 221 16.68 -0.91 12.13
N GLY A 222 16.69 0.17 11.37
CA GLY A 222 17.67 0.53 10.35
C GLY A 222 18.15 1.98 10.52
N HIS A 223 18.26 2.71 9.42
CA HIS A 223 18.84 4.06 9.43
C HIS A 223 18.07 5.10 8.61
N LEU A 224 16.80 4.83 8.21
CA LEU A 224 16.05 5.79 7.43
C LEU A 224 15.67 7.05 8.23
N PRO A 225 15.76 8.24 7.60
CA PRO A 225 15.42 9.50 8.24
C PRO A 225 13.90 9.76 8.23
N PHE A 226 13.11 9.00 8.99
CA PHE A 226 11.65 9.13 9.01
C PHE A 226 11.16 10.54 9.31
N GLY A 227 11.90 11.32 10.12
CA GLY A 227 11.57 12.71 10.37
C GLY A 227 11.57 13.58 9.10
N GLU A 228 12.41 13.28 8.08
CA GLU A 228 12.36 13.94 6.78
C GLU A 228 11.07 13.58 6.03
N VAL A 229 10.73 12.28 6.02
CA VAL A 229 9.50 11.77 5.39
C VAL A 229 8.26 12.45 5.98
N LEU A 230 8.13 12.45 7.32
CA LEU A 230 6.97 13.02 8.01
C LEU A 230 6.84 14.53 7.73
N ARG A 231 7.94 15.31 7.82
CA ARG A 231 7.90 16.74 7.50
C ARG A 231 7.50 17.00 6.04
N ALA A 232 7.90 16.13 5.10
CA ALA A 232 7.50 16.29 3.72
C ALA A 232 6.01 15.98 3.52
N LEU A 233 5.47 14.96 4.19
CA LEU A 233 4.05 14.62 4.20
C LEU A 233 3.20 15.75 4.80
N GLU A 234 3.65 16.35 5.90
CA GLU A 234 3.03 17.55 6.49
C GLU A 234 3.02 18.72 5.48
N GLY A 235 4.16 18.94 4.82
CA GLY A 235 4.34 20.04 3.87
C GLY A 235 3.42 19.98 2.64
N ILE A 236 2.94 18.80 2.26
CA ILE A 236 1.97 18.60 1.17
C ILE A 236 0.53 18.40 1.67
N ASP A 237 0.29 18.54 2.97
CA ASP A 237 -1.01 18.30 3.63
C ASP A 237 -1.56 16.88 3.37
N TYR A 238 -0.69 15.87 3.39
CA TYR A 238 -1.11 14.47 3.26
C TYR A 238 -1.93 14.04 4.49
N ARG A 239 -3.10 13.41 4.24
CA ARG A 239 -4.05 12.97 5.28
C ARG A 239 -4.43 11.49 5.17
N GLY A 240 -3.68 10.73 4.41
CA GLY A 240 -3.95 9.30 4.18
C GLY A 240 -3.40 8.37 5.25
N GLY A 241 -3.40 7.08 4.92
CA GLY A 241 -2.83 6.03 5.77
C GLY A 241 -1.32 5.96 5.69
N LEU A 242 -0.69 5.67 6.83
CA LEU A 242 0.73 5.30 6.95
C LEU A 242 0.77 3.83 7.39
N ILE A 243 1.08 2.93 6.46
CA ILE A 243 1.07 1.50 6.69
C ILE A 243 2.48 0.95 6.83
N LEU A 244 2.74 0.21 7.89
CA LEU A 244 4.00 -0.47 8.08
C LEU A 244 4.02 -1.75 7.21
N GLU A 245 4.53 -1.62 5.97
CA GLU A 245 4.80 -2.74 5.09
C GLU A 245 6.24 -3.22 5.29
N CYS A 246 6.47 -3.88 6.41
CA CYS A 246 7.80 -4.31 6.82
C CYS A 246 7.80 -5.75 7.34
N PHE A 247 8.92 -6.43 7.25
CA PHE A 247 9.08 -7.70 7.95
C PHE A 247 8.89 -7.48 9.46
N PRO A 248 8.19 -8.38 10.19
CA PRO A 248 8.03 -8.29 11.65
C PRO A 248 9.35 -8.63 12.37
N LYS A 249 10.39 -7.86 12.09
CA LYS A 249 11.74 -7.98 12.61
C LYS A 249 12.10 -6.71 13.41
N PRO A 250 12.90 -6.81 14.48
CA PRO A 250 13.55 -8.03 14.99
C PRO A 250 12.58 -9.03 15.64
N SER A 251 11.35 -8.63 15.97
CA SER A 251 10.30 -9.53 16.47
C SER A 251 8.89 -9.02 16.15
N PRO A 252 7.86 -9.90 16.12
CA PRO A 252 6.46 -9.51 15.98
C PRO A 252 5.98 -8.54 17.05
N GLU A 253 6.45 -8.68 18.28
CA GLU A 253 6.10 -7.80 19.41
C GLU A 253 6.59 -6.38 19.16
N ARG A 254 7.74 -6.21 18.50
CA ARG A 254 8.26 -4.89 18.14
C ARG A 254 7.33 -4.20 17.13
N LEU A 255 6.83 -4.91 16.12
CA LEU A 255 5.85 -4.39 15.16
C LEU A 255 4.54 -4.01 15.86
N LEU A 256 4.06 -4.85 16.78
CA LEU A 256 2.80 -4.68 17.51
C LEU A 256 2.96 -3.84 18.79
N SER A 257 3.93 -2.97 18.84
CA SER A 257 4.13 -2.06 19.98
C SER A 257 3.90 -0.60 19.59
N PRO A 258 3.47 0.26 20.51
CA PRO A 258 3.43 1.71 20.29
C PRO A 258 4.77 2.31 19.87
N ASP A 259 5.88 1.64 20.18
CA ASP A 259 7.21 2.07 19.80
C ASP A 259 7.48 1.98 18.30
N ALA A 260 6.75 1.14 17.57
CA ALA A 260 6.84 1.09 16.11
C ALA A 260 6.39 2.44 15.49
N ILE A 261 5.31 3.01 16.01
CA ILE A 261 4.83 4.34 15.58
C ILE A 261 5.74 5.43 16.14
N ARG A 262 6.11 5.37 17.44
CA ARG A 262 6.97 6.38 18.07
C ARG A 262 8.34 6.49 17.39
N ALA A 263 8.85 5.40 16.82
CA ALA A 263 10.13 5.40 16.10
C ALA A 263 10.14 6.34 14.89
N LEU A 264 8.98 6.58 14.28
CA LEU A 264 8.82 7.50 13.15
C LEU A 264 9.14 8.96 13.54
N PHE A 265 8.92 9.33 14.81
CA PHE A 265 9.13 10.68 15.34
C PHE A 265 10.47 10.87 16.05
N ARG A 266 11.32 9.85 16.10
CA ARG A 266 12.68 9.98 16.64
C ARG A 266 13.59 10.60 15.59
N HIS A 267 14.19 11.73 15.92
CA HIS A 267 15.15 12.47 15.09
C HIS A 267 16.54 11.85 15.15
#